data_39774511fc414ebaa6a4637194f51aad
#
_entry.id   39774511fc414ebaa6a4637194f51aad
#
_cell.length_a   1.000
_cell.length_b   1.000
_cell.length_c   1.000
_cell.angle_alpha   90.00
_cell.angle_beta   90.00
_cell.angle_gamma   90.00
#
_symmetry.space_group_name_H-M   'P 1'
#
loop_
_entity.id
_entity.type
_entity.pdbx_description
1 polymer ?
#
loop_
_entity_poly.entity_id
_entity_poly.type
_entity_poly.pdbx_seq_one_letter_code
_entity_poly.pdbx_strand_id
1 'polypeptide(L)'
;DIIEASISAHIGDNYLDLCKKSVIMNKNFSKDIGKNALYSYKRVSSILDQEIKKSSKEITGRPDVVLFRKDEEKFLFEKINEIRKSFTVKEDRKNYEDLLAQLASVRLLTDQFFDNVVVNDENQDIKNNRLELLSMFCKVFNNFLDFSKLEGA
;
A
#
# COMPACT_ATOMS: atom_id res chain seq x y z
N ASP A 1 -11.48 -7.83 -9.92
CA ASP A 1 -11.49 -7.14 -11.21
C ASP A 1 -11.30 -5.64 -10.97
N ILE A 2 -10.83 -4.90 -12.00
CA ILE A 2 -10.46 -3.47 -11.89
C ILE A 2 -11.68 -2.60 -11.57
N ILE A 3 -12.83 -2.88 -12.18
CA ILE A 3 -14.07 -2.13 -11.92
C ILE A 3 -14.52 -2.33 -10.49
N GLU A 4 -14.53 -3.56 -10.00
CA GLU A 4 -14.88 -3.90 -8.63
C GLU A 4 -13.91 -3.27 -7.61
N ALA A 5 -12.61 -3.31 -7.90
CA ALA A 5 -11.60 -2.66 -7.07
C ALA A 5 -11.80 -1.14 -6.99
N SER A 6 -12.14 -0.50 -8.10
CA SER A 6 -12.43 0.93 -8.14
C SER A 6 -13.66 1.30 -7.31
N ILE A 7 -14.74 0.55 -7.44
CA ILE A 7 -15.98 0.77 -6.70
C ILE A 7 -15.76 0.56 -5.20
N SER A 8 -15.09 -0.52 -4.82
CA SER A 8 -14.84 -0.84 -3.40
C SER A 8 -14.00 0.22 -2.70
N ALA A 9 -13.01 0.78 -3.40
CA ALA A 9 -12.13 1.81 -2.83
C ALA A 9 -12.78 3.19 -2.67
N HIS A 10 -13.78 3.49 -3.50
CA HIS A 10 -14.29 4.85 -3.67
C HIS A 10 -15.82 4.97 -3.54
N ILE A 11 -16.42 4.19 -2.66
CA ILE A 11 -17.84 4.35 -2.35
C ILE A 11 -18.08 5.77 -1.84
N GLY A 12 -18.87 6.54 -2.59
CA GLY A 12 -19.17 7.93 -2.31
C GLY A 12 -18.30 8.98 -3.01
N ASP A 13 -17.24 8.56 -3.74
CA ASP A 13 -16.40 9.45 -4.54
C ASP A 13 -17.04 9.81 -5.89
N ASN A 14 -16.48 10.80 -6.57
CA ASN A 14 -16.92 11.21 -7.88
C ASN A 14 -16.74 10.07 -8.92
N TYR A 15 -17.80 9.74 -9.64
CA TYR A 15 -17.80 8.72 -10.68
C TYR A 15 -16.72 8.93 -11.77
N LEU A 16 -16.45 10.18 -12.15
CA LEU A 16 -15.39 10.51 -13.12
C LEU A 16 -14.00 10.14 -12.60
N ASP A 17 -13.76 10.31 -11.30
CA ASP A 17 -12.51 9.92 -10.64
C ASP A 17 -12.30 8.40 -10.70
N LEU A 18 -13.35 7.64 -10.40
CA LEU A 18 -13.34 6.18 -10.52
C LEU A 18 -13.04 5.71 -11.93
N CYS A 19 -13.68 6.33 -12.92
CA CYS A 19 -13.46 6.01 -14.34
C CYS A 19 -12.01 6.29 -14.76
N LYS A 20 -11.46 7.44 -14.38
CA LYS A 20 -10.06 7.81 -14.70
C LYS A 20 -9.07 6.81 -14.13
N LYS A 21 -9.22 6.45 -12.85
CA LYS A 21 -8.35 5.47 -12.18
C LYS A 21 -8.44 4.10 -12.84
N SER A 22 -9.65 3.65 -13.15
CA SER A 22 -9.88 2.35 -13.82
C SER A 22 -9.25 2.30 -15.20
N VAL A 23 -9.36 3.35 -16.00
CA VAL A 23 -8.72 3.44 -17.33
C VAL A 23 -7.21 3.39 -17.22
N ILE A 24 -6.63 4.14 -16.28
CA ILE A 24 -5.18 4.17 -16.07
C ILE A 24 -4.68 2.80 -15.61
N MET A 25 -5.39 2.17 -14.68
CA MET A 25 -5.00 0.84 -14.21
C MET A 25 -5.09 -0.20 -15.30
N ASN A 26 -6.16 -0.20 -16.13
CA ASN A 26 -6.28 -1.07 -17.29
C ASN A 26 -5.12 -0.92 -18.26
N LYS A 27 -4.76 0.33 -18.59
CA LYS A 27 -3.66 0.64 -19.50
C LYS A 27 -2.30 0.13 -18.98
N ASN A 28 -2.09 0.13 -17.67
CA ASN A 28 -0.80 -0.18 -17.05
C ASN A 28 -0.76 -1.58 -16.39
N PHE A 29 -1.89 -2.29 -16.31
CA PHE A 29 -1.98 -3.56 -15.59
C PHE A 29 -1.05 -4.64 -16.15
N SER A 30 -0.88 -4.71 -17.45
CA SER A 30 0.04 -5.64 -18.13
C SER A 30 1.49 -5.15 -18.18
N LYS A 31 1.75 -3.89 -17.81
CA LYS A 31 3.07 -3.28 -17.81
C LYS A 31 3.75 -3.44 -16.44
N ASP A 32 5.07 -3.23 -16.41
CA ASP A 32 5.87 -3.35 -15.20
C ASP A 32 5.39 -2.44 -14.06
N ILE A 33 4.87 -1.25 -14.37
CA ILE A 33 4.33 -0.32 -13.36
C ILE A 33 3.16 -0.96 -12.60
N GLY A 34 2.15 -1.46 -13.29
CA GLY A 34 1.00 -2.11 -12.67
C GLY A 34 1.39 -3.38 -11.92
N LYS A 35 2.25 -4.21 -12.52
CA LYS A 35 2.76 -5.43 -11.90
C LYS A 35 3.57 -5.18 -10.64
N ASN A 36 4.42 -4.16 -10.64
CA ASN A 36 5.25 -3.80 -9.49
C ASN A 36 4.40 -3.29 -8.33
N ALA A 37 3.41 -2.44 -8.60
CA ALA A 37 2.46 -1.97 -7.59
C ALA A 37 1.68 -3.15 -6.97
N LEU A 38 1.12 -4.01 -7.81
CA LEU A 38 0.34 -5.17 -7.37
C LEU A 38 1.19 -6.18 -6.58
N TYR A 39 2.40 -6.47 -7.05
CA TYR A 39 3.33 -7.36 -6.37
C TYR A 39 3.64 -6.87 -4.95
N SER A 40 3.98 -5.60 -4.79
CA SER A 40 4.28 -5.01 -3.48
C SER A 40 3.09 -5.08 -2.54
N TYR A 41 1.90 -4.74 -3.03
CA TYR A 41 0.67 -4.83 -2.25
C TYR A 41 0.38 -6.27 -1.80
N LYS A 42 0.40 -7.23 -2.71
CA LYS A 42 0.12 -8.64 -2.41
C LYS A 42 1.08 -9.21 -1.37
N ARG A 43 2.36 -8.88 -1.47
CA ARG A 43 3.37 -9.33 -0.51
C ARG A 43 3.10 -8.78 0.90
N VAL A 44 2.82 -7.48 1.02
CA VAL A 44 2.53 -6.84 2.30
C VAL A 44 1.21 -7.33 2.88
N SER A 45 0.15 -7.34 2.10
CA SER A 45 -1.19 -7.75 2.56
C SER A 45 -1.22 -9.21 3.01
N SER A 46 -0.49 -10.09 2.34
CA SER A 46 -0.38 -11.51 2.73
C SER A 46 0.17 -11.69 4.14
N ILE A 47 1.19 -10.92 4.50
CA ILE A 47 1.80 -10.97 5.84
C ILE A 47 0.85 -10.41 6.89
N LEU A 48 0.20 -9.28 6.60
CA LEU A 48 -0.82 -8.71 7.50
C LEU A 48 -1.96 -9.68 7.75
N ASP A 49 -2.50 -10.29 6.70
CA ASP A 49 -3.62 -11.24 6.80
C ASP A 49 -3.25 -12.45 7.64
N GLN A 50 -2.03 -12.96 7.50
CA GLN A 50 -1.54 -14.07 8.32
C GLN A 50 -1.48 -13.69 9.81
N GLU A 51 -0.99 -12.49 10.13
CA GLU A 51 -0.88 -12.06 11.53
C GLU A 51 -2.26 -11.73 12.14
N ILE A 52 -3.16 -11.12 11.38
CA ILE A 52 -4.55 -10.88 11.80
C ILE A 52 -5.26 -12.21 12.11
N LYS A 53 -5.11 -13.20 11.24
CA LYS A 53 -5.69 -14.55 11.46
C LYS A 53 -5.15 -15.22 12.70
N LYS A 54 -3.84 -15.09 13.00
CA LYS A 54 -3.21 -15.67 14.19
C LYS A 54 -3.64 -14.99 15.48
N SER A 55 -3.74 -13.66 15.47
CA SER A 55 -4.03 -12.87 16.68
C SER A 55 -5.51 -12.60 16.89
N SER A 56 -6.34 -12.76 15.87
CA SER A 56 -7.76 -12.36 15.83
C SER A 56 -7.98 -10.88 16.19
N LYS A 57 -6.97 -10.05 15.96
CA LYS A 57 -6.98 -8.60 16.22
C LYS A 57 -6.71 -7.82 14.94
N GLU A 58 -7.47 -6.77 14.74
CA GLU A 58 -7.17 -5.79 13.70
C GLU A 58 -5.97 -4.92 14.08
N ILE A 59 -5.21 -4.52 13.07
CA ILE A 59 -4.07 -3.62 13.22
C ILE A 59 -4.52 -2.24 12.78
N THR A 60 -4.74 -1.35 13.74
CA THR A 60 -5.41 -0.04 13.53
C THR A 60 -4.54 1.18 13.85
N GLY A 61 -3.39 0.99 14.48
CA GLY A 61 -2.50 2.07 14.89
C GLY A 61 -1.72 2.70 13.72
N ARG A 62 -0.94 3.73 14.07
CA ARG A 62 0.09 4.30 13.19
C ARG A 62 1.47 3.94 13.74
N PRO A 63 2.45 3.67 12.87
CA PRO A 63 3.79 3.37 13.33
C PRO A 63 4.42 4.55 14.06
N ASP A 64 5.11 4.25 15.15
CA ASP A 64 5.92 5.20 15.90
C ASP A 64 7.37 5.15 15.41
N VAL A 65 7.86 6.27 14.92
CA VAL A 65 9.23 6.38 14.38
C VAL A 65 10.32 6.10 15.42
N VAL A 66 10.03 6.32 16.70
CA VAL A 66 10.95 6.05 17.82
C VAL A 66 11.23 4.55 17.98
N LEU A 67 10.28 3.70 17.59
CA LEU A 67 10.39 2.25 17.68
C LEU A 67 11.08 1.61 16.47
N PHE A 68 11.41 2.36 15.44
CA PHE A 68 12.17 1.83 14.29
C PHE A 68 13.60 1.45 14.72
N ARG A 69 14.00 0.26 14.33
CA ARG A 69 15.33 -0.32 14.63
C ARG A 69 16.21 -0.45 13.40
N LYS A 70 15.63 -0.51 12.22
CA LYS A 70 16.31 -0.66 10.94
C LYS A 70 16.05 0.55 10.06
N ASP A 71 17.02 0.90 9.23
CA ASP A 71 16.86 2.00 8.27
C ASP A 71 15.79 1.70 7.23
N GLU A 72 15.60 0.43 6.86
CA GLU A 72 14.56 0.00 5.93
C GLU A 72 13.14 0.30 6.44
N GLU A 73 12.91 0.26 7.76
CA GLU A 73 11.64 0.68 8.37
C GLU A 73 11.40 2.17 8.12
N LYS A 74 12.43 2.99 8.32
CA LYS A 74 12.37 4.44 8.10
C LYS A 74 12.14 4.78 6.64
N PHE A 75 12.92 4.19 5.74
CA PHE A 75 12.83 4.46 4.30
C PHE A 75 11.45 4.08 3.74
N LEU A 76 10.93 2.93 4.14
CA LEU A 76 9.58 2.53 3.72
C LEU A 76 8.52 3.47 4.28
N PHE A 77 8.61 3.85 5.56
CA PHE A 77 7.69 4.79 6.19
C PHE A 77 7.70 6.16 5.51
N GLU A 78 8.88 6.72 5.26
CA GLU A 78 9.04 8.03 4.61
C GLU A 78 8.44 8.02 3.21
N LYS A 79 8.72 6.97 2.43
CA LYS A 79 8.19 6.84 1.07
C LYS A 79 6.67 6.70 1.05
N ILE A 80 6.10 5.86 1.90
CA ILE A 80 4.65 5.69 2.01
C ILE A 80 3.97 6.98 2.48
N ASN A 81 4.59 7.71 3.40
CA ASN A 81 4.06 8.98 3.88
C ASN A 81 4.11 10.08 2.80
N GLU A 82 5.17 10.10 1.99
CA GLU A 82 5.29 10.98 0.81
C GLU A 82 4.15 10.71 -0.19
N ILE A 83 3.95 9.44 -0.55
CA ILE A 83 2.87 9.03 -1.48
C ILE A 83 1.50 9.39 -0.90
N ARG A 84 1.27 9.14 0.39
CA ARG A 84 0.02 9.52 1.07
C ARG A 84 -0.29 11.01 0.92
N LYS A 85 0.71 11.86 1.07
CA LYS A 85 0.56 13.31 0.89
C LYS A 85 0.16 13.69 -0.53
N SER A 86 0.62 12.94 -1.53
CA SER A 86 0.26 13.17 -2.94
C SER A 86 -1.24 12.96 -3.22
N PHE A 87 -1.93 12.14 -2.43
CA PHE A 87 -3.39 11.96 -2.53
C PHE A 87 -4.20 13.14 -1.99
N THR A 88 -3.60 14.05 -1.23
CA THR A 88 -4.27 15.22 -0.68
C THR A 88 -4.35 16.40 -1.65
N VAL A 89 -3.71 16.30 -2.82
CA VAL A 89 -3.77 17.31 -3.87
C VAL A 89 -5.18 17.39 -4.45
N LYS A 90 -5.64 18.61 -4.74
CA LYS A 90 -6.97 18.84 -5.34
C LYS A 90 -7.16 18.03 -6.62
N GLU A 91 -8.37 17.58 -6.86
CA GLU A 91 -8.76 16.67 -7.93
C GLU A 91 -8.34 17.13 -9.34
N ASP A 92 -8.47 18.43 -9.64
CA ASP A 92 -8.08 19.05 -10.90
C ASP A 92 -6.56 19.01 -11.16
N ARG A 93 -5.75 18.75 -10.12
CA ARG A 93 -4.28 18.65 -10.20
C ARG A 93 -3.75 17.23 -10.03
N LYS A 94 -4.62 16.25 -9.77
CA LYS A 94 -4.21 14.85 -9.61
C LYS A 94 -3.77 14.26 -10.94
N ASN A 95 -2.57 13.71 -10.98
CA ASN A 95 -2.09 12.87 -12.06
C ASN A 95 -2.09 11.41 -11.60
N TYR A 96 -3.09 10.65 -12.02
CA TYR A 96 -3.25 9.25 -11.59
C TYR A 96 -2.17 8.32 -12.14
N GLU A 97 -1.64 8.60 -13.33
CA GLU A 97 -0.50 7.84 -13.86
C GLU A 97 0.75 8.04 -12.98
N ASP A 98 0.98 9.27 -12.53
CA ASP A 98 2.08 9.59 -11.63
C ASP A 98 1.90 8.94 -10.25
N LEU A 99 0.68 8.96 -9.70
CA LEU A 99 0.36 8.28 -8.45
C LEU A 99 0.59 6.76 -8.55
N LEU A 100 0.18 6.13 -9.64
CA LEU A 100 0.45 4.72 -9.88
C LEU A 100 1.95 4.43 -10.01
N ALA A 101 2.69 5.29 -10.71
CA ALA A 101 4.14 5.19 -10.82
C ALA A 101 4.83 5.30 -9.44
N GLN A 102 4.35 6.19 -8.57
CA GLN A 102 4.84 6.31 -7.19
C GLN A 102 4.56 5.03 -6.39
N LEU A 103 3.36 4.45 -6.50
CA LEU A 103 3.02 3.18 -5.87
C LEU A 103 3.92 2.03 -6.38
N ALA A 104 4.20 2.00 -7.67
CA ALA A 104 5.10 1.01 -8.27
C ALA A 104 6.56 1.16 -7.77
N SER A 105 7.00 2.39 -7.52
CA SER A 105 8.37 2.69 -7.10
C SER A 105 8.73 2.16 -5.71
N VAL A 106 7.74 1.82 -4.87
CA VAL A 106 8.01 1.27 -3.53
C VAL A 106 8.47 -0.20 -3.55
N ARG A 107 8.44 -0.86 -4.70
CA ARG A 107 8.83 -2.28 -4.80
C ARG A 107 10.22 -2.55 -4.25
N LEU A 108 11.21 -1.75 -4.63
CA LEU A 108 12.58 -1.93 -4.15
C LEU A 108 12.68 -1.79 -2.63
N LEU A 109 12.04 -0.76 -2.07
CA LEU A 109 12.03 -0.54 -0.62
C LEU A 109 11.27 -1.64 0.13
N THR A 110 10.21 -2.17 -0.47
CA THR A 110 9.45 -3.31 0.07
C THR A 110 10.31 -4.57 0.11
N ASP A 111 11.03 -4.87 -0.97
CA ASP A 111 11.94 -6.00 -1.04
C ASP A 111 13.07 -5.86 -0.02
N GLN A 112 13.70 -4.69 0.08
CA GLN A 112 14.75 -4.42 1.07
C GLN A 112 14.23 -4.55 2.50
N PHE A 113 13.02 -4.08 2.77
CA PHE A 113 12.38 -4.23 4.07
C PHE A 113 12.26 -5.72 4.46
N PHE A 114 11.70 -6.55 3.61
CA PHE A 114 11.53 -7.98 3.92
C PHE A 114 12.83 -8.77 3.93
N ASP A 115 13.85 -8.32 3.21
CA ASP A 115 15.18 -8.95 3.23
C ASP A 115 15.94 -8.68 4.54
N ASN A 116 15.70 -7.53 5.18
CA ASN A 116 16.49 -7.06 6.33
C ASN A 116 15.71 -6.95 7.63
N VAL A 117 14.38 -6.96 7.58
CA VAL A 117 13.49 -6.76 8.75
C VAL A 117 12.68 -8.00 9.01
N VAL A 118 12.78 -8.50 10.23
CA VAL A 118 11.93 -9.62 10.74
C VAL A 118 10.66 -8.98 11.33
N VAL A 119 9.51 -9.16 10.68
CA VAL A 119 8.24 -8.59 11.16
C VAL A 119 7.84 -9.22 12.51
N ASN A 120 8.00 -10.54 12.63
CA ASN A 120 7.69 -11.28 13.86
C ASN A 120 8.84 -11.18 14.87
N ASP A 121 9.08 -9.98 15.37
CA ASP A 121 10.10 -9.72 16.39
C ASP A 121 9.68 -10.29 17.76
N GLU A 122 10.65 -10.68 18.59
CA GLU A 122 10.41 -11.16 19.96
C GLU A 122 9.84 -10.05 20.85
N ASN A 123 10.25 -8.81 20.61
CA ASN A 123 9.70 -7.63 21.27
C ASN A 123 8.34 -7.28 20.67
N GLN A 124 7.29 -7.40 21.48
CA GLN A 124 5.91 -7.20 21.03
C GLN A 124 5.63 -5.78 20.53
N ASP A 125 6.25 -4.77 21.13
CA ASP A 125 6.07 -3.38 20.72
C ASP A 125 6.70 -3.13 19.34
N ILE A 126 7.88 -3.69 19.08
CA ILE A 126 8.54 -3.62 17.78
C ILE A 126 7.74 -4.38 16.74
N LYS A 127 7.27 -5.58 17.06
CA LYS A 127 6.40 -6.36 16.17
C LYS A 127 5.15 -5.59 15.79
N ASN A 128 4.42 -5.05 16.77
CA ASN A 128 3.20 -4.28 16.53
C ASN A 128 3.49 -3.05 15.67
N ASN A 129 4.58 -2.34 15.94
CA ASN A 129 4.98 -1.17 15.17
C ASN A 129 5.26 -1.50 13.69
N ARG A 130 5.90 -2.64 13.43
CA ARG A 130 6.14 -3.13 12.07
C ARG A 130 4.83 -3.50 11.36
N LEU A 131 3.90 -4.14 12.06
CA LEU A 131 2.58 -4.46 11.52
C LEU A 131 1.76 -3.19 11.24
N GLU A 132 1.85 -2.18 12.08
CA GLU A 132 1.22 -0.87 11.85
C GLU A 132 1.80 -0.16 10.62
N LEU A 133 3.11 -0.25 10.37
CA LEU A 133 3.73 0.24 9.15
C LEU A 133 3.18 -0.47 7.91
N LEU A 134 3.07 -1.80 7.95
CA LEU A 134 2.50 -2.57 6.85
C LEU A 134 1.00 -2.29 6.64
N SER A 135 0.25 -2.05 7.70
CA SER A 135 -1.15 -1.63 7.61
C SER A 135 -1.29 -0.25 6.95
N MET A 136 -0.44 0.70 7.32
CA MET A 136 -0.38 2.03 6.68
C MET A 136 -0.07 1.90 5.18
N PHE A 137 0.87 1.04 4.81
CA PHE A 137 1.20 0.72 3.42
C PHE A 137 -0.04 0.30 2.62
N CYS A 138 -0.77 -0.70 3.11
CA CYS A 138 -1.97 -1.18 2.43
C CYS A 138 -3.07 -0.11 2.32
N LYS A 139 -3.25 0.72 3.33
CA LYS A 139 -4.21 1.84 3.31
C LYS A 139 -3.88 2.86 2.23
N VAL A 140 -2.60 3.20 2.07
CA VAL A 140 -2.16 4.14 1.02
C VAL A 140 -2.44 3.57 -0.37
N PHE A 141 -2.16 2.29 -0.61
CA PHE A 141 -2.50 1.64 -1.88
C PHE A 141 -4.01 1.65 -2.13
N ASN A 142 -4.80 1.31 -1.12
CA ASN A 142 -6.27 1.27 -1.22
C ASN A 142 -6.92 2.65 -1.35
N ASN A 143 -6.19 3.74 -1.07
CA ASN A 143 -6.63 5.09 -1.43
C ASN A 143 -6.65 5.32 -2.95
N PHE A 144 -5.82 4.62 -3.71
CA PHE A 144 -5.85 4.69 -5.18
C PHE A 144 -7.03 3.87 -5.73
N LEU A 145 -7.07 2.58 -5.42
CA LEU A 145 -8.18 1.67 -5.65
C LEU A 145 -8.00 0.42 -4.77
N ASP A 146 -9.04 -0.39 -4.61
CA ASP A 146 -8.96 -1.58 -3.78
C ASP A 146 -8.12 -2.69 -4.41
N PHE A 147 -6.83 -2.67 -4.13
CA PHE A 147 -5.87 -3.66 -4.64
C PHE A 147 -6.19 -5.09 -4.20
N SER A 148 -6.97 -5.28 -3.13
CA SER A 148 -7.37 -6.62 -2.67
C SER A 148 -8.28 -7.34 -3.66
N LYS A 149 -8.94 -6.60 -4.55
CA LYS A 149 -9.85 -7.11 -5.59
C LYS A 149 -9.14 -7.39 -6.92
N LEU A 150 -7.87 -7.03 -7.06
CA LEU A 150 -7.10 -7.28 -8.29
C LEU A 150 -6.59 -8.72 -8.31
N GLU A 151 -6.81 -9.39 -9.45
CA GLU A 151 -6.32 -10.74 -9.71
C GLU A 151 -4.92 -10.71 -10.33
N GLY A 152 -4.14 -11.74 -10.09
CA GLY A 152 -2.89 -12.02 -10.80
C GLY A 152 -1.70 -11.16 -10.37
N ALA A 153 -0.89 -11.70 -9.54
CA ALA A 153 0.50 -11.29 -9.36
C ALA A 153 1.38 -12.53 -9.39
#